data_449f6fc9c1d2750004026d4d3e978557
#
_entry.id   449f6fc9c1d2750004026d4d3e978557
#
_cell.length_a   1.000
_cell.length_b   1.000
_cell.length_c   1.000
_cell.angle_alpha   90.00
_cell.angle_beta   90.00
_cell.angle_gamma   90.00
#
_symmetry.space_group_name_H-M   'P 1'
#
loop_
_entity.id
_entity.type
_entity.pdbx_description
1 polymer ?
#
loop_
_entity_poly.entity_id
_entity_poly.type
_entity_poly.pdbx_seq_one_letter_code
_entity_poly.pdbx_strand_id
1 'polypeptide(L)'
;MGLDTADAQKVFAQVINGEAGADGKPLARDAAGNVTGRPSAAGFDRAIIRVEVGNTGTGVYRSKDPTTGANPAFVNPLTGKVWGAQDQCITHPAANPLCVDDGNLGGPTPLGLVFGGAFPWEANNLSFTTMAASKSWRVSPTLADIQAVMKEIGADKVVLSINFRQPYVLDEASGFRQAGAIVAGFGVSNTALLDVLSGKAKPQGKLPFALANNLQAVIDNQPDAPGYPAKDT
;
A
#
# COMPACT_ATOMS: atom_id res chain seq x y z
N MET A 1 -14.66 4.24 -2.70
CA MET A 1 -13.42 4.97 -2.37
C MET A 1 -12.48 4.83 -3.56
N GLY A 2 -11.87 5.92 -4.00
CA GLY A 2 -10.93 5.93 -5.12
C GLY A 2 -11.50 5.60 -6.51
N LEU A 3 -12.81 5.48 -6.63
CA LEU A 3 -13.51 5.28 -7.88
C LEU A 3 -14.35 6.52 -8.20
N ASP A 4 -14.41 6.91 -9.48
CA ASP A 4 -15.25 8.03 -9.88
C ASP A 4 -16.74 7.71 -9.66
N THR A 5 -17.42 8.58 -8.91
CA THR A 5 -18.81 8.38 -8.52
C THR A 5 -19.76 8.43 -9.71
N ALA A 6 -19.52 9.34 -10.66
CA ALA A 6 -20.37 9.48 -11.84
C ALA A 6 -20.25 8.26 -12.77
N ASP A 7 -19.06 7.68 -12.87
CA ASP A 7 -18.88 6.44 -13.62
C ASP A 7 -19.56 5.27 -12.93
N ALA A 8 -19.45 5.18 -11.60
CA ALA A 8 -20.11 4.12 -10.82
C ALA A 8 -21.64 4.20 -10.91
N GLN A 9 -22.22 5.41 -10.91
CA GLN A 9 -23.66 5.63 -11.06
C GLN A 9 -24.25 5.18 -12.41
N LYS A 10 -23.40 5.02 -13.43
CA LYS A 10 -23.84 4.44 -14.72
C LYS A 10 -24.07 2.94 -14.65
N VAL A 11 -23.56 2.28 -13.61
CA VAL A 11 -23.52 0.82 -13.47
C VAL A 11 -24.36 0.33 -12.30
N PHE A 12 -24.38 1.08 -11.19
CA PHE A 12 -25.04 0.71 -9.95
C PHE A 12 -26.24 1.63 -9.65
N ALA A 13 -27.33 1.05 -9.14
CA ALA A 13 -28.58 1.78 -8.88
C ALA A 13 -28.43 2.87 -7.81
N GLN A 14 -27.60 2.62 -6.80
CA GLN A 14 -27.30 3.58 -5.74
C GLN A 14 -25.81 3.56 -5.42
N VAL A 15 -25.22 4.72 -5.38
CA VAL A 15 -23.78 4.89 -5.11
C VAL A 15 -23.60 6.01 -4.09
N ILE A 16 -22.83 5.74 -3.05
CA ILE A 16 -22.27 6.77 -2.15
C ILE A 16 -20.76 6.82 -2.27
N ASN A 17 -20.22 8.02 -2.15
CA ASN A 17 -18.77 8.17 -2.09
C ASN A 17 -18.31 8.19 -0.62
N GLY A 18 -17.57 7.19 -0.20
CA GLY A 18 -17.04 7.10 1.17
C GLY A 18 -15.97 8.15 1.52
N GLU A 19 -15.55 8.98 0.57
CA GLU A 19 -14.55 10.04 0.76
C GLU A 19 -15.11 11.45 0.55
N ALA A 20 -16.41 11.57 0.31
CA ALA A 20 -17.08 12.84 0.10
C ALA A 20 -18.33 12.99 0.98
N GLY A 21 -18.61 14.19 1.40
CA GLY A 21 -19.84 14.57 2.09
C GLY A 21 -21.05 14.62 1.16
N ALA A 22 -22.21 14.87 1.74
CA ALA A 22 -23.46 15.01 0.98
C ALA A 22 -23.43 16.17 -0.05
N ASP A 23 -22.56 17.16 0.17
CA ASP A 23 -22.31 18.28 -0.74
C ASP A 23 -21.31 17.95 -1.87
N GLY A 24 -20.86 16.71 -1.95
CA GLY A 24 -19.88 16.22 -2.94
C GLY A 24 -18.44 16.64 -2.69
N LYS A 25 -18.17 17.40 -1.62
CA LYS A 25 -16.80 17.82 -1.29
C LYS A 25 -16.04 16.72 -0.55
N PRO A 26 -14.71 16.67 -0.74
CA PRO A 26 -13.88 15.75 0.01
C PRO A 26 -14.05 15.92 1.52
N LEU A 27 -14.16 14.81 2.24
CA LEU A 27 -14.21 14.81 3.70
C LEU A 27 -12.85 15.17 4.30
N ALA A 28 -12.89 15.74 5.48
CA ALA A 28 -11.68 16.01 6.25
C ALA A 28 -10.95 14.71 6.61
N ARG A 29 -9.66 14.85 6.86
CA ARG A 29 -8.80 13.75 7.30
C ARG A 29 -8.13 14.10 8.61
N ASP A 30 -7.92 13.09 9.44
CA ASP A 30 -7.12 13.22 10.67
C ASP A 30 -5.61 13.31 10.36
N ALA A 31 -4.80 13.45 11.40
CA ALA A 31 -3.34 13.52 11.26
C ALA A 31 -2.70 12.23 10.69
N ALA A 32 -3.38 11.10 10.79
CA ALA A 32 -2.95 9.83 10.21
C ALA A 32 -3.41 9.67 8.75
N GLY A 33 -4.24 10.60 8.24
CA GLY A 33 -4.79 10.57 6.90
C GLY A 33 -6.10 9.81 6.76
N ASN A 34 -6.70 9.33 7.86
CA ASN A 34 -7.99 8.64 7.84
C ASN A 34 -9.13 9.62 7.59
N VAL A 35 -10.13 9.19 6.84
CA VAL A 35 -11.33 9.99 6.56
C VAL A 35 -12.17 10.15 7.81
N THR A 36 -12.55 11.38 8.14
CA THR A 36 -13.44 11.70 9.27
C THR A 36 -14.85 11.99 8.77
N GLY A 37 -15.86 11.50 9.50
CA GLY A 37 -17.26 11.72 9.14
C GLY A 37 -17.70 11.00 7.87
N ARG A 38 -17.11 9.87 7.57
CA ARG A 38 -17.47 9.03 6.42
C ARG A 38 -18.96 8.63 6.47
N PRO A 39 -19.69 8.71 5.33
CA PRO A 39 -21.04 8.17 5.24
C PRO A 39 -21.04 6.68 5.61
N SER A 40 -22.09 6.23 6.28
CA SER A 40 -22.25 4.82 6.63
C SER A 40 -22.34 3.95 5.39
N ALA A 41 -21.61 2.84 5.39
CA ALA A 41 -21.72 1.79 4.39
C ALA A 41 -22.82 0.75 4.72
N ALA A 42 -23.44 0.86 5.89
CA ALA A 42 -24.50 -0.05 6.30
C ALA A 42 -25.69 0.01 5.33
N GLY A 43 -26.24 -1.15 5.00
CA GLY A 43 -27.40 -1.26 4.10
C GLY A 43 -27.05 -1.29 2.61
N PHE A 44 -25.78 -1.12 2.23
CA PHE A 44 -25.33 -1.34 0.86
C PHE A 44 -24.96 -2.80 0.60
N ASP A 45 -25.17 -3.26 -0.61
CA ASP A 45 -24.88 -4.65 -1.02
C ASP A 45 -23.38 -4.90 -1.13
N ARG A 46 -22.61 -3.90 -1.53
CA ARG A 46 -21.16 -4.01 -1.79
C ARG A 46 -20.46 -2.71 -1.46
N ALA A 47 -19.20 -2.84 -1.03
CA ALA A 47 -18.24 -1.75 -1.02
C ALA A 47 -17.13 -2.04 -2.03
N ILE A 48 -16.86 -1.09 -2.91
CA ILE A 48 -15.75 -1.16 -3.87
C ILE A 48 -14.67 -0.19 -3.39
N ILE A 49 -13.50 -0.71 -3.11
CA ILE A 49 -12.36 0.08 -2.63
C ILE A 49 -11.21 -0.07 -3.61
N ARG A 50 -10.85 1.02 -4.26
CA ARG A 50 -9.67 1.07 -5.11
C ARG A 50 -8.46 1.41 -4.25
N VAL A 51 -7.52 0.48 -4.17
CA VAL A 51 -6.33 0.61 -3.32
C VAL A 51 -5.13 1.00 -4.18
N GLU A 52 -4.60 2.16 -3.89
CA GLU A 52 -3.36 2.65 -4.49
C GLU A 52 -2.23 2.59 -3.46
N VAL A 53 -1.07 2.12 -3.91
CA VAL A 53 0.14 2.13 -3.12
C VAL A 53 1.19 2.96 -3.84
N GLY A 54 1.84 3.84 -3.12
CA GLY A 54 2.83 4.70 -3.72
C GLY A 54 3.90 5.14 -2.74
N ASN A 55 5.08 5.41 -3.28
CA ASN A 55 6.14 6.08 -2.54
C ASN A 55 5.72 7.52 -2.25
N THR A 56 5.94 7.98 -1.02
CA THR A 56 5.57 9.35 -0.60
C THR A 56 6.54 10.41 -1.12
N GLY A 57 7.63 10.00 -1.78
CA GLY A 57 8.72 10.91 -2.14
C GLY A 57 9.57 11.35 -0.96
N THR A 58 9.30 10.83 0.25
CA THR A 58 10.15 11.06 1.41
C THR A 58 11.29 10.05 1.38
N GLY A 59 12.50 10.49 1.21
CA GLY A 59 13.67 9.62 1.13
C GLY A 59 14.85 10.30 0.46
N VAL A 60 15.81 9.52 0.00
CA VAL A 60 17.10 9.96 -0.53
C VAL A 60 17.00 10.99 -1.67
N TYR A 61 15.89 11.00 -2.39
CA TYR A 61 15.67 11.89 -3.55
C TYR A 61 14.78 13.10 -3.23
N ARG A 62 14.69 13.52 -1.99
CA ARG A 62 13.92 14.71 -1.68
C ARG A 62 14.55 15.95 -2.29
N SER A 63 13.72 16.77 -2.92
CA SER A 63 14.10 18.10 -3.34
C SER A 63 14.58 18.91 -2.14
N LYS A 64 15.66 19.66 -2.33
CA LYS A 64 16.14 20.64 -1.36
C LYS A 64 15.01 21.59 -0.97
N ASP A 65 15.05 22.05 0.27
CA ASP A 65 14.17 23.13 0.73
C ASP A 65 14.30 24.31 -0.24
N PRO A 66 13.22 24.76 -0.88
CA PRO A 66 13.28 25.81 -1.88
C PRO A 66 13.68 27.17 -1.30
N THR A 67 13.52 27.35 0.01
CA THR A 67 13.86 28.60 0.70
C THR A 67 15.28 28.64 1.21
N THR A 68 15.77 27.54 1.77
CA THR A 68 17.08 27.49 2.41
C THR A 68 18.14 26.77 1.56
N GLY A 69 17.73 26.04 0.54
CA GLY A 69 18.60 25.18 -0.25
C GLY A 69 19.15 23.97 0.53
N ALA A 70 18.74 23.81 1.77
CA ALA A 70 19.18 22.73 2.64
C ALA A 70 18.50 21.42 2.29
N ASN A 71 19.21 20.32 2.47
CA ASN A 71 18.58 19.00 2.46
C ASN A 71 17.68 18.89 3.69
N PRO A 72 16.45 18.36 3.55
CA PRO A 72 15.58 18.17 4.69
C PRO A 72 16.26 17.25 5.71
N ALA A 73 16.29 17.69 6.95
CA ALA A 73 16.74 16.87 8.04
C ALA A 73 15.68 15.81 8.37
N PHE A 74 16.08 14.56 8.35
CA PHE A 74 15.23 13.46 8.80
C PHE A 74 15.68 13.02 10.19
N VAL A 75 14.72 12.92 11.08
CA VAL A 75 14.96 12.38 12.41
C VAL A 75 14.63 10.89 12.36
N ASN A 76 15.62 10.07 12.69
CA ASN A 76 15.40 8.64 12.87
C ASN A 76 14.47 8.44 14.08
N PRO A 77 13.29 7.84 13.89
CA PRO A 77 12.30 7.71 14.95
C PRO A 77 12.74 6.78 16.09
N LEU A 78 13.71 5.90 15.84
CA LEU A 78 14.20 4.95 16.84
C LEU A 78 15.26 5.58 17.76
N THR A 79 16.05 6.51 17.24
CA THR A 79 17.17 7.11 17.99
C THR A 79 16.95 8.57 18.34
N GLY A 80 15.97 9.23 17.73
CA GLY A 80 15.77 10.67 17.86
C GLY A 80 16.86 11.53 17.22
N LYS A 81 17.83 10.92 16.52
CA LYS A 81 18.94 11.63 15.88
C LYS A 81 18.58 12.02 14.45
N VAL A 82 19.14 13.14 14.01
CA VAL A 82 19.06 13.55 12.61
C VAL A 82 19.85 12.57 11.77
N TRP A 83 19.19 12.00 10.77
CA TRP A 83 19.81 11.12 9.79
C TRP A 83 20.49 11.96 8.72
N GLY A 84 21.79 11.77 8.55
CA GLY A 84 22.61 12.49 7.58
C GLY A 84 23.50 11.57 6.76
N ALA A 85 24.25 12.15 5.85
CA ALA A 85 25.14 11.39 4.96
C ALA A 85 26.17 10.53 5.72
N GLN A 86 26.53 10.94 6.94
CA GLN A 86 27.45 10.20 7.80
C GLN A 86 26.81 9.01 8.52
N ASP A 87 25.48 9.03 8.65
CA ASP A 87 24.70 7.95 9.23
C ASP A 87 24.13 7.03 8.15
N GLN A 88 24.52 7.20 6.91
CA GLN A 88 24.05 6.36 5.82
C GLN A 88 24.69 4.99 5.91
N CYS A 89 23.86 3.98 5.85
CA CYS A 89 24.30 2.60 5.77
C CYS A 89 25.21 2.33 4.56
N ILE A 90 25.08 3.14 3.52
CA ILE A 90 25.92 3.11 2.31
C ILE A 90 27.41 3.33 2.59
N THR A 91 27.73 4.25 3.50
CA THR A 91 29.12 4.63 3.76
C THR A 91 29.77 3.86 4.89
N HIS A 92 29.00 3.46 5.91
CA HIS A 92 29.52 2.83 7.10
C HIS A 92 28.53 1.81 7.69
N PRO A 93 28.12 0.79 6.93
CA PRO A 93 27.11 -0.16 7.39
C PRO A 93 27.52 -0.90 8.67
N ALA A 94 28.77 -1.26 8.80
CA ALA A 94 29.28 -2.00 9.97
C ALA A 94 29.33 -1.16 11.26
N ALA A 95 29.33 0.15 11.16
CA ALA A 95 29.42 1.07 12.30
C ALA A 95 28.04 1.51 12.85
N ASN A 96 26.98 1.25 12.11
CA ASN A 96 25.64 1.65 12.49
C ASN A 96 24.73 0.43 12.69
N PRO A 97 24.40 0.08 13.95
CA PRO A 97 23.57 -1.10 14.24
C PRO A 97 22.13 -1.01 13.69
N LEU A 98 21.72 0.16 13.21
CA LEU A 98 20.43 0.33 12.55
C LEU A 98 20.50 0.07 11.05
N CYS A 99 21.69 -0.08 10.50
CA CYS A 99 21.86 -0.49 9.13
C CYS A 99 21.64 -1.99 9.02
N VAL A 100 20.57 -2.36 8.39
CA VAL A 100 20.42 -3.71 7.88
C VAL A 100 21.30 -3.77 6.64
N ASP A 101 22.20 -4.70 6.63
CA ASP A 101 23.02 -4.98 5.45
C ASP A 101 22.12 -5.56 4.37
N ASP A 102 21.74 -4.75 3.41
CA ASP A 102 20.82 -5.13 2.34
C ASP A 102 21.51 -5.71 1.09
N GLY A 103 22.82 -6.02 1.22
CA GLY A 103 23.63 -6.59 0.13
C GLY A 103 23.79 -5.68 -1.09
N ASN A 104 22.96 -4.63 -1.24
CA ASN A 104 23.07 -3.66 -2.33
C ASN A 104 24.09 -2.58 -2.02
N LEU A 105 24.48 -2.45 -0.78
CA LEU A 105 25.33 -1.40 -0.25
C LEU A 105 26.74 -1.89 0.08
N GLY A 106 27.09 -3.08 -0.38
CA GLY A 106 28.42 -3.64 -0.18
C GLY A 106 28.66 -4.26 1.19
N GLY A 107 27.61 -4.54 1.92
CA GLY A 107 27.68 -5.24 3.19
C GLY A 107 27.96 -6.75 3.05
N PRO A 108 28.32 -7.43 4.16
CA PRO A 108 28.80 -8.81 4.12
C PRO A 108 27.73 -9.86 3.89
N THR A 109 26.46 -9.55 4.02
CA THR A 109 25.38 -10.54 3.90
C THR A 109 24.39 -10.10 2.83
N PRO A 110 24.25 -10.84 1.72
CA PRO A 110 23.19 -10.59 0.78
C PRO A 110 21.85 -10.78 1.49
N LEU A 111 21.18 -9.70 1.78
CA LEU A 111 19.80 -9.77 2.19
C LEU A 111 18.99 -10.12 0.96
N GLY A 112 18.06 -11.03 1.19
CA GLY A 112 16.99 -11.25 0.23
C GLY A 112 16.35 -9.92 -0.13
N LEU A 113 15.58 -9.88 -1.19
CA LEU A 113 14.92 -8.70 -1.74
C LEU A 113 14.45 -7.73 -0.66
N VAL A 114 15.19 -6.65 -0.50
CA VAL A 114 14.73 -5.51 0.27
C VAL A 114 13.84 -4.68 -0.64
N PHE A 115 12.57 -5.00 -0.68
CA PHE A 115 11.55 -4.09 -1.19
C PHE A 115 11.31 -3.03 -0.11
N GLY A 116 12.36 -2.24 0.15
CA GLY A 116 12.46 -1.51 1.36
C GLY A 116 11.77 -0.17 1.34
N GLY A 117 11.59 0.31 2.52
CA GLY A 117 11.40 1.71 2.78
C GLY A 117 12.59 2.53 2.31
N ALA A 118 12.37 3.83 2.16
CA ALA A 118 13.44 4.75 1.76
C ALA A 118 14.48 4.96 2.86
N PHE A 119 14.23 4.43 4.04
CA PHE A 119 15.09 4.59 5.20
C PHE A 119 15.58 3.26 5.74
N PRO A 120 16.85 3.19 6.22
CA PRO A 120 17.45 1.95 6.72
C PRO A 120 16.70 1.31 7.90
N TRP A 121 15.96 2.10 8.68
CA TRP A 121 15.18 1.61 9.81
C TRP A 121 13.76 1.19 9.44
N GLU A 122 13.32 1.44 8.22
CA GLU A 122 12.02 0.96 7.78
C GLU A 122 12.14 -0.52 7.43
N ALA A 123 11.31 -1.31 8.08
CA ALA A 123 11.18 -2.73 7.77
C ALA A 123 10.74 -2.93 6.31
N ASN A 124 10.84 -4.14 5.82
CA ASN A 124 10.34 -4.55 4.53
C ASN A 124 8.92 -4.02 4.28
N ASN A 125 8.79 -3.02 3.41
CA ASN A 125 7.53 -2.38 3.08
C ASN A 125 6.80 -3.12 1.96
N LEU A 126 6.78 -4.43 2.03
CA LEU A 126 6.14 -5.27 1.04
C LEU A 126 4.73 -5.67 1.44
N SER A 127 4.41 -5.72 2.73
CA SER A 127 3.07 -6.01 3.22
C SER A 127 2.26 -4.74 3.40
N PHE A 128 0.93 -4.86 3.29
CA PHE A 128 0.05 -3.71 3.49
C PHE A 128 0.14 -3.13 4.89
N THR A 129 0.36 -3.98 5.90
CA THR A 129 0.55 -3.52 7.28
C THR A 129 1.84 -2.74 7.46
N THR A 130 2.96 -3.22 6.94
CA THR A 130 4.24 -2.51 7.04
C THR A 130 4.26 -1.24 6.20
N MET A 131 3.66 -1.26 5.00
CA MET A 131 3.51 -0.05 4.19
C MET A 131 2.66 1.02 4.88
N ALA A 132 1.57 0.62 5.53
CA ALA A 132 0.71 1.56 6.27
C ALA A 132 1.41 2.19 7.47
N ALA A 133 2.35 1.49 8.11
CA ALA A 133 3.15 2.00 9.22
C ALA A 133 4.36 2.82 8.77
N SER A 134 4.72 2.77 7.50
CA SER A 134 5.89 3.45 6.93
C SER A 134 5.63 4.94 6.70
N LYS A 135 6.72 5.70 6.68
CA LYS A 135 6.71 7.11 6.25
C LYS A 135 7.07 7.28 4.77
N SER A 136 7.78 6.33 4.20
CA SER A 136 8.21 6.37 2.80
C SER A 136 7.19 5.78 1.83
N TRP A 137 6.21 5.04 2.33
CA TRP A 137 5.12 4.48 1.56
C TRP A 137 3.76 4.97 2.07
N ARG A 138 2.80 4.99 1.18
CA ARG A 138 1.42 5.32 1.50
C ARG A 138 0.47 4.35 0.85
N VAL A 139 -0.42 3.80 1.65
CA VAL A 139 -1.60 3.07 1.20
C VAL A 139 -2.77 4.05 1.15
N SER A 140 -3.46 4.15 0.04
CA SER A 140 -4.62 5.03 -0.13
C SER A 140 -5.81 4.26 -0.73
N PRO A 141 -6.98 4.25 -0.10
CA PRO A 141 -7.29 4.82 1.22
C PRO A 141 -6.39 4.23 2.32
N THR A 142 -6.36 4.84 3.51
CA THR A 142 -5.52 4.28 4.60
C THR A 142 -5.96 2.86 4.95
N LEU A 143 -5.03 2.06 5.46
CA LEU A 143 -5.36 0.71 5.91
C LEU A 143 -6.49 0.72 6.95
N ALA A 144 -6.48 1.70 7.86
CA ALA A 144 -7.52 1.84 8.87
C ALA A 144 -8.90 2.16 8.27
N ASP A 145 -8.97 3.02 7.25
CA ASP A 145 -10.21 3.30 6.54
C ASP A 145 -10.75 2.05 5.83
N ILE A 146 -9.87 1.30 5.17
CA ILE A 146 -10.25 0.06 4.49
C ILE A 146 -10.81 -0.95 5.50
N GLN A 147 -10.08 -1.18 6.59
CA GLN A 147 -10.50 -2.11 7.64
C GLN A 147 -11.82 -1.68 8.31
N ALA A 148 -12.03 -0.37 8.51
CA ALA A 148 -13.27 0.15 9.06
C ALA A 148 -14.46 -0.13 8.14
N VAL A 149 -14.32 0.05 6.82
CA VAL A 149 -15.36 -0.30 5.85
C VAL A 149 -15.61 -1.81 5.83
N MET A 150 -14.56 -2.63 5.81
CA MET A 150 -14.69 -4.08 5.86
C MET A 150 -15.45 -4.57 7.11
N LYS A 151 -15.16 -3.95 8.25
CA LYS A 151 -15.84 -4.27 9.50
C LYS A 151 -17.33 -3.84 9.49
N GLU A 152 -17.64 -2.70 8.90
CA GLU A 152 -18.99 -2.13 8.90
C GLU A 152 -19.94 -2.90 7.99
N ILE A 153 -19.52 -3.22 6.77
CA ILE A 153 -20.41 -3.87 5.78
C ILE A 153 -20.30 -5.40 5.77
N GLY A 154 -19.25 -5.95 6.35
CA GLY A 154 -18.83 -7.34 6.21
C GLY A 154 -17.75 -7.50 5.15
N ALA A 155 -16.63 -8.13 5.50
CA ALA A 155 -15.48 -8.27 4.60
C ALA A 155 -15.84 -9.01 3.30
N ASP A 156 -16.71 -10.00 3.36
CA ASP A 156 -17.23 -10.78 2.23
C ASP A 156 -18.00 -9.94 1.20
N LYS A 157 -18.46 -8.76 1.60
CA LYS A 157 -19.15 -7.81 0.72
C LYS A 157 -18.21 -6.75 0.12
N VAL A 158 -16.94 -6.79 0.45
CA VAL A 158 -15.96 -5.82 -0.04
C VAL A 158 -15.24 -6.36 -1.26
N VAL A 159 -15.12 -5.53 -2.28
CA VAL A 159 -14.25 -5.76 -3.44
C VAL A 159 -13.06 -4.80 -3.32
N LEU A 160 -11.86 -5.36 -3.20
CA LEU A 160 -10.62 -4.60 -3.23
C LEU A 160 -10.06 -4.61 -4.65
N SER A 161 -9.99 -3.44 -5.28
CA SER A 161 -9.29 -3.26 -6.55
C SER A 161 -7.91 -2.70 -6.26
N ILE A 162 -6.90 -3.56 -6.25
CA ILE A 162 -5.53 -3.18 -5.90
C ILE A 162 -4.75 -2.86 -7.17
N ASN A 163 -4.21 -1.65 -7.25
CA ASN A 163 -3.31 -1.27 -8.33
C ASN A 163 -1.89 -1.72 -8.02
N PHE A 164 -1.44 -2.77 -8.70
CA PHE A 164 -0.13 -3.35 -8.49
C PHE A 164 0.92 -2.62 -9.35
N ARG A 165 1.89 -2.02 -8.68
CA ARG A 165 3.12 -1.49 -9.32
C ARG A 165 4.29 -2.46 -9.15
N GLN A 166 4.17 -3.34 -8.18
CA GLN A 166 5.08 -4.42 -7.83
C GLN A 166 4.31 -5.48 -7.06
N PRO A 167 4.84 -6.69 -6.82
CA PRO A 167 4.23 -7.65 -5.91
C PRO A 167 4.12 -7.08 -4.50
N TYR A 168 2.99 -7.29 -3.85
CA TYR A 168 2.74 -6.96 -2.44
C TYR A 168 2.34 -8.21 -1.69
N VAL A 169 2.71 -8.26 -0.42
CA VAL A 169 2.30 -9.34 0.48
C VAL A 169 0.90 -9.05 1.01
N LEU A 170 0.00 -9.98 0.80
CA LEU A 170 -1.35 -9.95 1.36
C LEU A 170 -1.33 -10.55 2.78
N ASP A 171 -0.67 -9.85 3.69
CA ASP A 171 -0.49 -10.27 5.07
C ASP A 171 -1.82 -10.41 5.83
N GLU A 172 -1.87 -11.35 6.77
CA GLU A 172 -3.09 -11.64 7.54
C GLU A 172 -3.58 -10.42 8.33
N ALA A 173 -2.67 -9.65 8.92
CA ALA A 173 -3.00 -8.49 9.73
C ALA A 173 -3.66 -7.36 8.94
N SER A 174 -3.45 -7.27 7.64
CA SER A 174 -4.19 -6.32 6.78
C SER A 174 -5.67 -6.68 6.66
N GLY A 175 -6.03 -7.94 6.80
CA GLY A 175 -7.39 -8.47 6.62
C GLY A 175 -7.83 -8.55 5.15
N PHE A 176 -7.00 -8.15 4.19
CA PHE A 176 -7.40 -8.05 2.77
C PHE A 176 -7.84 -9.38 2.18
N ARG A 177 -7.25 -10.48 2.63
CA ARG A 177 -7.64 -11.83 2.19
C ARG A 177 -9.07 -12.24 2.57
N GLN A 178 -9.69 -11.52 3.51
CA GLN A 178 -11.08 -11.75 3.92
C GLN A 178 -12.09 -11.04 3.00
N ALA A 179 -11.63 -10.17 2.09
CA ALA A 179 -12.49 -9.50 1.14
C ALA A 179 -13.21 -10.51 0.24
N GLY A 180 -14.45 -10.21 -0.13
CA GLY A 180 -15.26 -11.04 -1.02
C GLY A 180 -14.65 -11.21 -2.41
N ALA A 181 -13.87 -10.22 -2.86
CA ALA A 181 -13.05 -10.33 -4.07
C ALA A 181 -11.84 -9.40 -4.00
N ILE A 182 -10.75 -9.83 -4.63
CA ILE A 182 -9.57 -9.00 -4.90
C ILE A 182 -9.37 -8.96 -6.40
N VAL A 183 -9.38 -7.76 -6.97
CA VAL A 183 -9.14 -7.53 -8.40
C VAL A 183 -7.81 -6.82 -8.55
N ALA A 184 -6.88 -7.47 -9.23
CA ALA A 184 -5.59 -6.87 -9.55
C ALA A 184 -5.69 -5.95 -10.76
N GLY A 185 -5.24 -4.72 -10.61
CA GLY A 185 -5.14 -3.74 -11.68
C GLY A 185 -3.70 -3.33 -11.94
N PHE A 186 -3.41 -2.94 -13.17
CA PHE A 186 -2.11 -2.45 -13.62
C PHE A 186 -2.31 -1.12 -14.38
N GLY A 187 -2.92 -0.15 -13.71
CA GLY A 187 -3.23 1.14 -14.33
C GLY A 187 -4.52 1.14 -15.18
N VAL A 188 -5.48 0.28 -14.87
CA VAL A 188 -6.76 0.21 -15.58
C VAL A 188 -7.63 1.45 -15.33
N SER A 189 -8.41 1.85 -16.34
CA SER A 189 -9.38 2.93 -16.22
C SER A 189 -10.57 2.53 -15.32
N ASN A 190 -11.29 3.52 -14.80
CA ASN A 190 -12.51 3.26 -14.03
C ASN A 190 -13.56 2.51 -14.85
N THR A 191 -13.72 2.85 -16.13
CA THR A 191 -14.66 2.18 -17.03
C THR A 191 -14.33 0.70 -17.19
N ALA A 192 -13.07 0.36 -17.44
CA ALA A 192 -12.64 -1.04 -17.58
C ALA A 192 -12.87 -1.85 -16.29
N LEU A 193 -12.57 -1.25 -15.14
CA LEU A 193 -12.83 -1.87 -13.85
C LEU A 193 -14.34 -2.10 -13.63
N LEU A 194 -15.16 -1.10 -13.93
CA LEU A 194 -16.62 -1.19 -13.79
C LEU A 194 -17.23 -2.21 -14.75
N ASP A 195 -16.73 -2.32 -15.97
CA ASP A 195 -17.17 -3.35 -16.92
C ASP A 195 -16.88 -4.77 -16.40
N VAL A 196 -15.77 -4.97 -15.71
CA VAL A 196 -15.46 -6.24 -15.04
C VAL A 196 -16.39 -6.47 -13.84
N LEU A 197 -16.55 -5.47 -12.97
CA LEU A 197 -17.35 -5.60 -11.76
C LEU A 197 -18.85 -5.79 -12.04
N SER A 198 -19.36 -5.23 -13.14
CA SER A 198 -20.75 -5.42 -13.59
C SER A 198 -20.97 -6.71 -14.37
N GLY A 199 -19.91 -7.46 -14.67
CA GLY A 199 -19.99 -8.66 -15.49
C GLY A 199 -20.09 -8.42 -17.00
N LYS A 200 -20.03 -7.16 -17.45
CA LYS A 200 -20.04 -6.78 -18.87
C LYS A 200 -18.77 -7.26 -19.60
N ALA A 201 -17.66 -7.31 -18.88
CA ALA A 201 -16.41 -7.88 -19.38
C ALA A 201 -15.91 -8.97 -18.42
N LYS A 202 -15.39 -10.06 -18.96
CA LYS A 202 -14.76 -11.11 -18.16
C LYS A 202 -13.25 -10.87 -18.10
N PRO A 203 -12.63 -10.84 -16.90
CA PRO A 203 -11.20 -10.76 -16.79
C PRO A 203 -10.57 -12.05 -17.34
N GLN A 204 -9.61 -11.92 -18.23
CA GLN A 204 -8.91 -13.07 -18.85
C GLN A 204 -7.45 -13.14 -18.44
N GLY A 205 -6.93 -12.06 -17.85
CA GLY A 205 -5.56 -11.97 -17.40
C GLY A 205 -5.28 -12.85 -16.18
N LYS A 206 -4.03 -13.29 -16.08
CA LYS A 206 -3.47 -13.89 -14.87
C LYS A 206 -2.42 -12.95 -14.29
N LEU A 207 -2.21 -13.00 -12.98
CA LEU A 207 -1.12 -12.26 -12.38
C LEU A 207 0.22 -12.72 -12.96
N PRO A 208 1.09 -11.79 -13.36
CA PRO A 208 2.41 -12.12 -13.89
C PRO A 208 3.40 -12.55 -12.80
N PHE A 209 2.97 -12.56 -11.54
CA PHE A 209 3.74 -12.95 -10.37
C PHE A 209 2.84 -13.63 -9.35
N ALA A 210 3.44 -14.41 -8.46
CA ALA A 210 2.75 -14.96 -7.31
C ALA A 210 2.64 -13.92 -6.19
N LEU A 211 1.58 -13.99 -5.39
CA LEU A 211 1.40 -13.16 -4.20
C LEU A 211 1.71 -14.01 -2.96
N ALA A 212 2.69 -13.57 -2.19
CA ALA A 212 2.98 -14.19 -0.91
C ALA A 212 1.94 -13.80 0.15
N ASN A 213 1.64 -14.73 1.03
CA ASN A 213 0.70 -14.50 2.15
C ASN A 213 1.39 -13.98 3.42
N ASN A 214 2.73 -13.99 3.45
CA ASN A 214 3.52 -13.46 4.56
C ASN A 214 4.90 -13.01 4.08
N LEU A 215 5.55 -12.15 4.86
CA LEU A 215 6.88 -11.63 4.53
C LEU A 215 7.98 -12.71 4.57
N GLN A 216 7.83 -13.69 5.45
CA GLN A 216 8.85 -14.75 5.58
C GLN A 216 8.93 -15.59 4.31
N ALA A 217 7.79 -15.83 3.64
CA ALA A 217 7.78 -16.50 2.36
C ALA A 217 8.63 -15.79 1.29
N VAL A 218 8.63 -14.46 1.30
CA VAL A 218 9.45 -13.67 0.37
C VAL A 218 10.94 -13.78 0.74
N ILE A 219 11.26 -13.80 2.02
CA ILE A 219 12.64 -13.92 2.51
C ILE A 219 13.20 -15.31 2.21
N ASP A 220 12.39 -16.35 2.41
CA ASP A 220 12.82 -17.74 2.28
C ASP A 220 12.96 -18.22 0.83
N ASN A 221 12.36 -17.49 -0.12
CA ASN A 221 12.37 -17.88 -1.52
C ASN A 221 13.31 -17.01 -2.35
N GLN A 222 13.89 -17.61 -3.38
CA GLN A 222 14.73 -16.88 -4.33
C GLN A 222 13.88 -15.86 -5.11
N PRO A 223 14.40 -14.64 -5.33
CA PRO A 223 13.65 -13.56 -5.98
C PRO A 223 13.23 -13.86 -7.42
N ASP A 224 13.95 -14.72 -8.08
CA ASP A 224 13.74 -15.14 -9.47
C ASP A 224 13.02 -16.49 -9.58
N ALA A 225 12.66 -17.11 -8.45
CA ALA A 225 11.91 -18.37 -8.45
C ALA A 225 10.45 -18.13 -8.88
N PRO A 226 9.90 -18.95 -9.77
CA PRO A 226 8.52 -18.80 -10.20
C PRO A 226 7.56 -19.31 -9.11
N GLY A 227 7.05 -18.37 -8.33
CA GLY A 227 5.99 -18.64 -7.35
C GLY A 227 6.50 -19.06 -5.96
N TYR A 228 5.54 -19.31 -5.10
CA TYR A 228 5.74 -19.75 -3.72
C TYR A 228 5.12 -21.13 -3.50
N PRO A 229 5.57 -21.89 -2.51
CA PRO A 229 4.88 -23.10 -2.07
C PRO A 229 3.41 -22.80 -1.72
N ALA A 230 2.50 -23.77 -1.91
CA ALA A 230 1.06 -23.56 -1.66
C ALA A 230 0.72 -23.09 -0.23
N LYS A 231 1.58 -23.37 0.76
CA LYS A 231 1.44 -22.87 2.14
C LYS A 231 1.70 -21.36 2.26
N ASP A 232 2.37 -20.75 1.28
CA ASP A 232 2.88 -19.38 1.31
C ASP A 232 2.14 -18.46 0.31
N THR A 233 1.06 -18.94 -0.33
CA THR A 233 0.22 -18.21 -1.31
C THR A 233 -1.23 -18.09 -0.89
#